data_f5cfc5ebe3595dd19cc6b6941fb91729
#
_entry.id   f5cfc5ebe3595dd19cc6b6941fb91729
#
_cell.length_a   1.000
_cell.length_b   1.000
_cell.length_c   1.000
_cell.angle_alpha   90.00
_cell.angle_beta   90.00
_cell.angle_gamma   90.00
#
_symmetry.space_group_name_H-M   'P 1'
#
loop_
_entity.id
_entity.type
_entity.pdbx_description
1 polymer ?
#
loop_
_entity_poly.entity_id
_entity_poly.type
_entity_poly.pdbx_seq_one_letter_code
_entity_poly.pdbx_strand_id
1 'polypeptide(L)'
;MKARSAGSSRTVSETKMKSIPAIVIIVVVLAVLGGRAITAQGTAQDKYAVKVPNGIAFSECRGYEDWPVVSISQDNNLIAVILANPAMIAAYRAGVPGNGKKFPDGAKMAKIHWNPKKMEAFPAATVPGTLHDVDFMVKDSKRFADSGGWGWAAFEYDAASDTFTPGTLANKPPQGNDAKCGFKCHSIVKRQDYVFTAYGKR
;
A
#
# COMPACT_ATOMS: atom_id res chain seq x y z
N MET A 1 19.04 -89.84 -49.08
CA MET A 1 17.75 -90.36 -48.66
C MET A 1 16.91 -89.18 -48.20
N LYS A 2 15.88 -88.82 -48.94
CA LYS A 2 14.47 -88.61 -48.66
C LYS A 2 14.18 -88.22 -47.20
N ALA A 3 13.44 -87.14 -46.81
CA ALA A 3 12.10 -86.75 -47.24
C ALA A 3 11.71 -85.34 -46.66
N ARG A 4 11.02 -84.62 -47.47
CA ARG A 4 9.65 -84.02 -47.30
C ARG A 4 9.35 -83.28 -46.01
N SER A 5 9.10 -81.99 -46.09
CA SER A 5 7.83 -81.25 -46.37
C SER A 5 6.91 -81.12 -45.19
N ALA A 6 6.59 -79.93 -44.83
CA ALA A 6 5.21 -79.44 -44.73
C ALA A 6 5.17 -77.95 -44.38
N GLY A 7 4.48 -77.21 -45.20
CA GLY A 7 4.20 -75.79 -44.99
C GLY A 7 3.11 -75.60 -43.97
N SER A 8 3.15 -74.47 -43.29
CA SER A 8 1.97 -73.93 -42.58
C SER A 8 1.86 -72.48 -42.91
N SER A 9 0.86 -72.18 -43.70
CA SER A 9 0.33 -70.90 -44.03
C SER A 9 -0.26 -70.27 -42.78
N ARG A 10 0.26 -69.15 -42.27
CA ARG A 10 -0.40 -68.34 -41.30
C ARG A 10 -0.99 -67.12 -41.99
N THR A 11 -2.30 -67.09 -42.01
CA THR A 11 -3.13 -65.98 -42.42
C THR A 11 -2.88 -64.78 -41.46
N VAL A 12 -2.44 -63.68 -42.01
CA VAL A 12 -2.33 -62.37 -41.29
C VAL A 12 -3.72 -61.77 -41.26
N SER A 13 -4.28 -61.63 -40.06
CA SER A 13 -5.52 -60.92 -39.86
C SER A 13 -5.24 -59.41 -39.92
N GLU A 14 -5.72 -58.76 -40.96
CA GLU A 14 -5.75 -57.30 -41.05
C GLU A 14 -6.71 -56.72 -40.04
N THR A 15 -6.21 -56.09 -39.00
CA THR A 15 -6.99 -55.30 -38.08
C THR A 15 -7.28 -53.96 -38.73
N LYS A 16 -8.52 -53.76 -39.16
CA LYS A 16 -9.06 -52.51 -39.71
C LYS A 16 -8.97 -51.43 -38.61
N MET A 17 -7.99 -50.56 -38.67
CA MET A 17 -7.94 -49.34 -37.86
C MET A 17 -9.07 -48.42 -38.36
N LYS A 18 -10.05 -48.19 -37.47
CA LYS A 18 -11.09 -47.20 -37.70
C LYS A 18 -10.48 -45.81 -37.59
N SER A 19 -10.46 -45.11 -38.72
CA SER A 19 -10.03 -43.72 -38.79
C SER A 19 -10.97 -42.86 -37.93
N ILE A 20 -10.42 -42.27 -36.85
CA ILE A 20 -11.10 -41.21 -36.06
C ILE A 20 -11.11 -39.98 -36.95
N PRO A 21 -12.26 -39.34 -37.22
CA PRO A 21 -12.30 -38.22 -38.16
C PRO A 21 -11.48 -37.04 -37.60
N ALA A 22 -10.66 -36.45 -38.48
CA ALA A 22 -9.74 -35.34 -38.18
C ALA A 22 -10.41 -34.13 -37.46
N ILE A 23 -11.71 -34.01 -37.58
CA ILE A 23 -12.54 -32.96 -36.92
C ILE A 23 -12.48 -33.04 -35.41
N VAL A 24 -12.43 -34.25 -34.80
CA VAL A 24 -12.40 -34.40 -33.32
C VAL A 24 -11.04 -33.94 -32.75
N ILE A 25 -9.96 -34.10 -33.50
CA ILE A 25 -8.61 -33.70 -33.08
C ILE A 25 -8.50 -32.16 -33.09
N ILE A 26 -9.10 -31.49 -34.08
CA ILE A 26 -9.07 -30.02 -34.17
C ILE A 26 -9.83 -29.37 -33.04
N VAL A 27 -10.98 -29.91 -32.61
CA VAL A 27 -11.77 -29.36 -31.49
C VAL A 27 -11.05 -29.51 -30.15
N VAL A 28 -10.34 -30.64 -29.94
CA VAL A 28 -9.57 -30.86 -28.70
C VAL A 28 -8.32 -29.96 -28.64
N VAL A 29 -7.64 -29.73 -29.79
CA VAL A 29 -6.48 -28.83 -29.83
C VAL A 29 -6.88 -27.35 -29.61
N LEU A 30 -8.01 -26.92 -30.16
CA LEU A 30 -8.54 -25.57 -29.93
C LEU A 30 -8.99 -25.35 -28.46
N ALA A 31 -9.52 -26.36 -27.79
CA ALA A 31 -9.88 -26.29 -26.39
C ALA A 31 -8.65 -26.21 -25.46
N VAL A 32 -7.52 -26.80 -25.83
CA VAL A 32 -6.26 -26.73 -25.08
C VAL A 32 -5.52 -25.41 -25.31
N LEU A 33 -5.67 -24.77 -26.48
CA LEU A 33 -5.05 -23.47 -26.77
C LEU A 33 -5.90 -22.28 -26.30
N GLY A 34 -7.22 -22.44 -26.12
CA GLY A 34 -8.11 -21.41 -25.60
C GLY A 34 -8.09 -21.25 -24.06
N GLY A 35 -7.43 -22.16 -23.35
CA GLY A 35 -7.41 -22.21 -21.88
C GLY A 35 -6.31 -21.39 -21.19
N ARG A 36 -5.56 -20.54 -21.90
CA ARG A 36 -4.46 -19.77 -21.32
C ARG A 36 -4.64 -18.26 -21.50
N ALA A 37 -5.60 -17.70 -20.84
CA ALA A 37 -5.58 -16.28 -20.50
C ALA A 37 -6.64 -15.94 -19.43
N ILE A 38 -6.68 -16.72 -18.37
CA ILE A 38 -7.09 -16.12 -17.10
C ILE A 38 -5.78 -15.59 -16.51
N THR A 39 -5.33 -14.43 -16.98
CA THR A 39 -4.47 -13.60 -16.16
C THR A 39 -5.28 -13.35 -14.89
N ALA A 40 -4.86 -13.96 -13.80
CA ALA A 40 -5.29 -13.51 -12.49
C ALA A 40 -4.90 -12.03 -12.42
N GLN A 41 -5.82 -11.13 -12.74
CA GLN A 41 -5.74 -9.75 -12.31
C GLN A 41 -5.72 -9.87 -10.78
N GLY A 42 -4.52 -9.75 -10.21
CA GLY A 42 -4.40 -9.61 -8.78
C GLY A 42 -5.36 -8.47 -8.40
N THR A 43 -6.32 -8.76 -7.55
CA THR A 43 -7.20 -7.72 -7.02
C THR A 43 -6.29 -6.69 -6.37
N ALA A 44 -6.36 -5.42 -6.85
CA ALA A 44 -5.61 -4.33 -6.25
C ALA A 44 -5.83 -4.34 -4.73
N GLN A 45 -4.77 -4.11 -3.97
CA GLN A 45 -4.87 -4.09 -2.51
C GLN A 45 -5.87 -3.01 -2.08
N ASP A 46 -6.85 -3.37 -1.25
CA ASP A 46 -7.55 -2.36 -0.49
C ASP A 46 -6.62 -1.86 0.64
N LYS A 47 -5.97 -0.71 0.45
CA LYS A 47 -5.07 -0.12 1.45
C LYS A 47 -5.75 0.08 2.81
N TYR A 48 -7.04 0.26 2.85
CA TYR A 48 -7.81 0.41 4.08
C TYR A 48 -8.04 -0.91 4.84
N ALA A 49 -7.73 -2.05 4.21
CA ALA A 49 -7.71 -3.35 4.88
C ALA A 49 -6.40 -3.62 5.63
N VAL A 50 -5.34 -2.79 5.43
CA VAL A 50 -4.06 -2.94 6.13
C VAL A 50 -4.25 -2.69 7.62
N LYS A 51 -4.00 -3.73 8.41
CA LYS A 51 -4.15 -3.71 9.88
C LYS A 51 -2.79 -3.68 10.55
N VAL A 52 -2.74 -2.99 11.67
CA VAL A 52 -1.56 -2.91 12.52
C VAL A 52 -1.95 -3.31 13.94
N PRO A 53 -1.35 -4.37 14.50
CA PRO A 53 -1.59 -4.73 15.90
C PRO A 53 -1.22 -3.57 16.84
N ASN A 54 -2.15 -3.18 17.71
CA ASN A 54 -1.98 -2.10 18.71
C ASN A 54 -1.52 -0.74 18.15
N GLY A 55 -1.66 -0.52 16.82
CA GLY A 55 -1.30 0.71 16.15
C GLY A 55 -2.50 1.37 15.49
N ILE A 56 -2.23 2.42 14.72
CA ILE A 56 -3.21 3.08 13.87
C ILE A 56 -3.38 2.26 12.59
N ALA A 57 -4.60 1.79 12.32
CA ALA A 57 -4.92 1.16 11.05
C ALA A 57 -5.03 2.21 9.92
N PHE A 58 -4.69 1.83 8.71
CA PHE A 58 -4.80 2.72 7.55
C PHE A 58 -6.24 3.27 7.39
N SER A 59 -7.24 2.45 7.70
CA SER A 59 -8.66 2.82 7.65
C SER A 59 -9.08 3.95 8.60
N GLU A 60 -8.31 4.20 9.65
CA GLU A 60 -8.61 5.30 10.60
C GLU A 60 -8.42 6.68 9.96
N CYS A 61 -7.66 6.74 8.88
CA CYS A 61 -7.39 7.97 8.13
C CYS A 61 -8.07 7.96 6.75
N ARG A 62 -9.13 7.17 6.56
CA ARG A 62 -9.87 7.10 5.28
C ARG A 62 -10.26 8.50 4.80
N GLY A 63 -10.04 8.77 3.51
CA GLY A 63 -10.30 10.05 2.86
C GLY A 63 -9.24 11.12 3.16
N TYR A 64 -8.06 10.72 3.65
CA TYR A 64 -6.97 11.66 3.93
C TYR A 64 -6.49 12.41 2.68
N GLU A 65 -6.68 11.83 1.51
CA GLU A 65 -6.32 12.41 0.21
C GLU A 65 -7.05 13.73 -0.04
N ASP A 66 -8.25 13.88 0.52
CA ASP A 66 -9.11 15.07 0.34
C ASP A 66 -8.96 16.09 1.47
N TRP A 67 -8.06 15.83 2.43
CA TRP A 67 -7.88 16.77 3.54
C TRP A 67 -7.13 18.02 3.10
N PRO A 68 -7.46 19.19 3.68
CA PRO A 68 -6.75 20.42 3.40
C PRO A 68 -5.24 20.32 3.68
N VAL A 69 -4.45 20.89 2.78
CA VAL A 69 -3.00 21.03 2.96
C VAL A 69 -2.72 21.94 4.16
N VAL A 70 -1.86 21.53 5.06
CA VAL A 70 -1.32 22.36 6.17
C VAL A 70 -0.01 22.99 5.73
N SER A 71 0.90 22.19 5.20
CA SER A 71 2.25 22.60 4.83
C SER A 71 2.83 21.68 3.76
N ILE A 72 3.95 22.12 3.19
CA ILE A 72 4.82 21.33 2.34
C ILE A 72 6.18 21.29 3.02
N SER A 73 6.88 20.17 2.97
CA SER A 73 8.25 20.06 3.47
C SER A 73 9.12 19.29 2.48
N GLN A 74 10.41 19.52 2.57
CA GLN A 74 11.43 18.71 1.90
C GLN A 74 12.46 18.32 2.95
N ASP A 75 12.71 17.03 3.06
CA ASP A 75 13.64 16.44 4.02
C ASP A 75 14.22 15.14 3.44
N ASN A 76 15.48 14.83 3.75
CA ASN A 76 16.15 13.59 3.33
C ASN A 76 15.95 13.22 1.85
N ASN A 77 15.94 14.21 0.95
CA ASN A 77 15.65 14.05 -0.48
C ASN A 77 14.23 13.59 -0.80
N LEU A 78 13.29 13.71 0.13
CA LEU A 78 11.86 13.47 -0.11
C LEU A 78 11.12 14.81 -0.13
N ILE A 79 10.11 14.90 -1.00
CA ILE A 79 9.11 15.97 -0.96
C ILE A 79 7.90 15.42 -0.20
N ALA A 80 7.35 16.22 0.70
CA ALA A 80 6.16 15.84 1.43
C ALA A 80 5.10 16.94 1.44
N VAL A 81 3.84 16.52 1.40
CA VAL A 81 2.69 17.35 1.75
C VAL A 81 2.14 16.90 3.11
N ILE A 82 1.81 17.86 3.94
CA ILE A 82 1.18 17.62 5.24
C ILE A 82 -0.28 18.06 5.12
N LEU A 83 -1.18 17.12 5.35
CA LEU A 83 -2.63 17.28 5.30
C LEU A 83 -3.21 17.16 6.70
N ALA A 84 -4.36 17.79 6.95
CA ALA A 84 -5.05 17.64 8.22
C ALA A 84 -6.56 17.58 8.05
N ASN A 85 -7.21 16.77 8.89
CA ASN A 85 -8.65 16.63 8.86
C ASN A 85 -9.37 17.90 9.37
N PRO A 86 -10.69 18.04 9.15
CA PRO A 86 -11.43 19.23 9.56
C PRO A 86 -11.29 19.61 11.03
N ALA A 87 -11.21 18.63 11.94
CA ALA A 87 -11.04 18.88 13.38
C ALA A 87 -9.68 19.56 13.69
N MET A 88 -8.61 19.06 13.05
CA MET A 88 -7.28 19.64 13.18
C MET A 88 -7.23 21.05 12.59
N ILE A 89 -7.82 21.27 11.42
CA ILE A 89 -7.89 22.60 10.76
C ILE A 89 -8.67 23.60 11.61
N ALA A 90 -9.80 23.18 12.21
CA ALA A 90 -10.56 24.04 13.11
C ALA A 90 -9.74 24.45 14.33
N ALA A 91 -8.97 23.52 14.91
CA ALA A 91 -8.08 23.82 16.01
C ALA A 91 -6.97 24.82 15.66
N TYR A 92 -6.34 24.67 14.50
CA TYR A 92 -5.36 25.63 14.00
C TYR A 92 -5.96 27.03 13.84
N ARG A 93 -7.16 27.14 13.27
CA ARG A 93 -7.87 28.42 13.11
C ARG A 93 -8.23 29.06 14.45
N ALA A 94 -8.44 28.24 15.49
CA ALA A 94 -8.64 28.70 16.86
C ALA A 94 -7.33 29.06 17.61
N GLY A 95 -6.18 29.00 16.91
CA GLY A 95 -4.88 29.39 17.45
C GLY A 95 -4.10 28.28 18.16
N VAL A 96 -4.57 27.02 18.09
CA VAL A 96 -3.84 25.87 18.66
C VAL A 96 -2.63 25.57 17.77
N PRO A 97 -1.47 25.26 18.35
CA PRO A 97 -1.09 25.18 19.74
C PRO A 97 -0.56 26.50 20.31
N GLY A 98 -0.49 27.57 19.50
CA GLY A 98 0.09 28.86 19.87
C GLY A 98 -0.61 29.55 21.06
N ASN A 99 -1.87 29.22 21.29
CA ASN A 99 -2.66 29.69 22.43
C ASN A 99 -2.48 28.85 23.72
N GLY A 100 -1.51 27.90 23.72
CA GLY A 100 -1.23 27.02 24.86
C GLY A 100 -2.21 25.84 25.02
N LYS A 101 -3.22 25.72 24.14
CA LYS A 101 -4.16 24.60 24.15
C LYS A 101 -3.60 23.41 23.36
N LYS A 102 -4.09 22.22 23.69
CA LYS A 102 -3.81 21.00 22.94
C LYS A 102 -4.81 20.81 21.83
N PHE A 103 -4.42 20.08 20.81
CA PHE A 103 -5.34 19.63 19.76
C PHE A 103 -6.41 18.71 20.36
N PRO A 104 -7.66 18.80 19.91
CA PRO A 104 -8.74 17.96 20.42
C PRO A 104 -8.58 16.51 19.98
N ASP A 105 -9.16 15.58 20.73
CA ASP A 105 -9.32 14.20 20.29
C ASP A 105 -10.08 14.15 18.96
N GLY A 106 -9.67 13.25 18.07
CA GLY A 106 -10.15 13.18 16.70
C GLY A 106 -9.38 14.07 15.71
N ALA A 107 -8.46 14.94 16.17
CA ALA A 107 -7.54 15.63 15.26
C ALA A 107 -6.61 14.61 14.58
N LYS A 108 -6.42 14.73 13.26
CA LYS A 108 -5.61 13.82 12.47
C LYS A 108 -4.78 14.56 11.45
N MET A 109 -3.60 14.04 11.17
CA MET A 109 -2.72 14.50 10.10
C MET A 109 -2.25 13.33 9.25
N ALA A 110 -2.02 13.61 7.98
CA ALA A 110 -1.33 12.71 7.05
C ALA A 110 -0.14 13.46 6.47
N LYS A 111 1.00 12.78 6.37
CA LYS A 111 2.18 13.27 5.66
C LYS A 111 2.48 12.29 4.54
N ILE A 112 2.36 12.75 3.31
CA ILE A 112 2.59 11.93 2.13
C ILE A 112 3.95 12.29 1.57
N HIS A 113 4.83 11.30 1.41
CA HIS A 113 6.17 11.49 0.89
C HIS A 113 6.29 10.94 -0.53
N TRP A 114 7.05 11.66 -1.36
CA TRP A 114 7.41 11.23 -2.71
C TRP A 114 8.91 11.37 -2.94
N ASN A 115 9.46 10.48 -3.73
CA ASN A 115 10.74 10.70 -4.38
C ASN A 115 10.62 11.89 -5.33
N PRO A 116 11.49 12.91 -5.21
CA PRO A 116 11.39 14.08 -6.08
C PRO A 116 11.83 13.75 -7.49
N LYS A 117 11.23 14.41 -8.47
CA LYS A 117 11.69 14.38 -9.86
C LYS A 117 11.69 15.76 -10.47
N LYS A 118 12.48 15.98 -11.50
CA LYS A 118 12.40 17.19 -12.31
C LYS A 118 11.16 17.13 -13.19
N MET A 119 10.46 18.27 -13.30
CA MET A 119 9.33 18.39 -14.22
C MET A 119 9.86 18.40 -15.65
N GLU A 120 9.34 17.54 -16.52
CA GLU A 120 9.79 17.43 -17.91
C GLU A 120 9.59 18.75 -18.68
N ALA A 121 8.40 19.35 -18.56
CA ALA A 121 8.06 20.59 -19.24
C ALA A 121 8.75 21.83 -18.66
N PHE A 122 9.26 21.79 -17.43
CA PHE A 122 9.96 22.88 -16.77
C PHE A 122 11.04 22.33 -15.82
N PRO A 123 12.24 21.99 -16.30
CA PRO A 123 13.28 21.29 -15.54
C PRO A 123 13.80 22.04 -14.32
N ALA A 124 13.60 23.36 -14.22
CA ALA A 124 13.92 24.12 -13.03
C ALA A 124 13.02 23.73 -11.82
N ALA A 125 11.80 23.26 -12.07
CA ALA A 125 10.88 22.80 -11.03
C ALA A 125 11.20 21.37 -10.59
N THR A 126 11.07 21.14 -9.28
CA THR A 126 11.09 19.82 -8.68
C THR A 126 9.68 19.48 -8.21
N VAL A 127 9.19 18.32 -8.58
CA VAL A 127 7.80 17.88 -8.34
C VAL A 127 7.77 16.48 -7.71
N PRO A 128 6.65 16.09 -7.09
CA PRO A 128 6.44 14.72 -6.64
C PRO A 128 6.64 13.72 -7.79
N GLY A 129 7.39 12.68 -7.52
CA GLY A 129 7.59 11.53 -8.40
C GLY A 129 6.87 10.29 -7.86
N THR A 130 7.60 9.18 -7.73
CA THR A 130 7.05 7.95 -7.16
C THR A 130 6.70 8.15 -5.69
N LEU A 131 5.52 7.69 -5.28
CA LEU A 131 5.13 7.64 -3.87
C LEU A 131 6.13 6.80 -3.09
N HIS A 132 6.52 7.28 -1.91
CA HIS A 132 7.46 6.61 -1.02
C HIS A 132 6.73 5.99 0.18
N ASP A 133 6.03 6.80 0.95
CA ASP A 133 5.26 6.38 2.12
C ASP A 133 4.15 7.36 2.48
N VAL A 134 3.33 6.96 3.44
CA VAL A 134 2.35 7.83 4.10
C VAL A 134 2.45 7.63 5.60
N ASP A 135 2.69 8.73 6.31
CA ASP A 135 2.69 8.78 7.77
C ASP A 135 1.40 9.37 8.30
N PHE A 136 0.91 8.83 9.40
CA PHE A 136 -0.26 9.34 10.10
C PHE A 136 0.03 9.74 11.53
N MET A 137 -0.66 10.80 12.00
CA MET A 137 -0.82 11.16 13.39
C MET A 137 -2.30 11.22 13.74
N VAL A 138 -2.68 10.62 14.87
CA VAL A 138 -4.05 10.60 15.36
C VAL A 138 -4.07 11.01 16.83
N LYS A 139 -4.88 12.00 17.17
CA LYS A 139 -5.10 12.41 18.56
C LYS A 139 -6.23 11.60 19.18
N ASP A 140 -5.89 10.87 20.23
CA ASP A 140 -6.82 10.16 21.12
C ASP A 140 -6.16 10.08 22.50
N SER A 141 -6.59 10.96 23.40
CA SER A 141 -5.96 11.14 24.71
C SER A 141 -6.13 9.93 25.63
N LYS A 142 -7.12 9.08 25.40
CA LYS A 142 -7.35 7.84 26.16
C LYS A 142 -6.51 6.70 25.62
N ARG A 143 -6.55 6.49 24.31
CA ARG A 143 -5.84 5.38 23.65
C ARG A 143 -4.33 5.56 23.67
N PHE A 144 -3.85 6.79 23.59
CA PHE A 144 -2.43 7.13 23.46
C PHE A 144 -1.91 7.95 24.66
N ALA A 145 -2.40 7.65 25.85
CA ALA A 145 -2.05 8.39 27.08
C ALA A 145 -0.54 8.41 27.38
N ASP A 146 0.16 7.32 27.07
CA ASP A 146 1.60 7.13 27.26
C ASP A 146 2.48 7.92 26.26
N SER A 147 1.88 8.45 25.20
CA SER A 147 2.57 9.22 24.16
C SER A 147 1.98 10.63 23.95
N GLY A 148 1.50 11.26 25.02
CA GLY A 148 0.96 12.62 24.98
C GLY A 148 -0.40 12.74 24.32
N GLY A 149 -1.11 11.63 24.18
CA GLY A 149 -2.40 11.54 23.49
C GLY A 149 -2.30 11.43 21.98
N TRP A 150 -1.10 11.22 21.42
CA TRP A 150 -0.89 11.06 20.00
C TRP A 150 -0.45 9.65 19.64
N GLY A 151 -1.06 9.09 18.59
CA GLY A 151 -0.60 7.92 17.89
C GLY A 151 0.12 8.29 16.60
N TRP A 152 1.09 7.48 16.19
CA TRP A 152 1.82 7.59 14.92
C TRP A 152 1.75 6.27 14.19
N ALA A 153 1.78 6.32 12.86
CA ALA A 153 1.93 5.16 12.01
C ALA A 153 2.61 5.56 10.71
N ALA A 154 3.48 4.68 10.21
CA ALA A 154 4.10 4.79 8.89
C ALA A 154 3.63 3.63 8.01
N PHE A 155 3.33 3.90 6.74
CA PHE A 155 2.97 2.90 5.74
C PHE A 155 3.83 3.09 4.51
N GLU A 156 4.73 2.16 4.29
CA GLU A 156 5.59 2.13 3.12
C GLU A 156 4.81 1.70 1.88
N TYR A 157 5.14 2.30 0.74
CA TYR A 157 4.51 1.98 -0.53
C TYR A 157 5.47 1.26 -1.45
N ASP A 158 5.06 0.11 -1.95
CA ASP A 158 5.75 -0.62 -3.01
C ASP A 158 5.10 -0.33 -4.36
N ALA A 159 5.81 0.44 -5.19
CA ALA A 159 5.35 0.80 -6.53
C ALA A 159 5.30 -0.39 -7.52
N ALA A 160 6.03 -1.47 -7.26
CA ALA A 160 6.04 -2.63 -8.14
C ALA A 160 4.76 -3.47 -7.98
N SER A 161 4.24 -3.55 -6.76
CA SER A 161 3.01 -4.30 -6.44
C SER A 161 1.78 -3.42 -6.23
N ASP A 162 1.94 -2.10 -6.24
CA ASP A 162 0.89 -1.11 -5.89
C ASP A 162 0.25 -1.42 -4.52
N THR A 163 1.11 -1.63 -3.51
CA THR A 163 0.65 -2.03 -2.17
C THR A 163 1.28 -1.20 -1.07
N PHE A 164 0.55 -1.09 0.05
CA PHE A 164 1.04 -0.53 1.29
C PHE A 164 1.32 -1.61 2.32
N THR A 165 2.40 -1.45 3.07
CA THR A 165 2.74 -2.29 4.21
C THR A 165 3.05 -1.41 5.43
N PRO A 166 2.80 -1.88 6.67
CA PRO A 166 3.27 -1.17 7.85
C PRO A 166 4.79 -1.02 7.82
N GLY A 167 5.31 0.16 8.11
CA GLY A 167 6.75 0.44 8.17
C GLY A 167 7.46 -0.37 9.25
N THR A 168 6.74 -0.73 10.34
CA THR A 168 7.21 -1.69 11.32
C THR A 168 6.05 -2.46 11.95
N LEU A 169 6.28 -3.73 12.24
CA LEU A 169 5.37 -4.59 13.01
C LEU A 169 5.71 -4.61 14.50
N ALA A 170 6.58 -3.71 14.98
CA ALA A 170 6.93 -3.62 16.39
C ALA A 170 5.67 -3.34 17.23
N ASN A 171 5.34 -4.30 18.10
CA ASN A 171 4.11 -4.29 18.90
C ASN A 171 4.39 -3.97 20.37
N LYS A 172 5.36 -3.10 20.63
CA LYS A 172 5.72 -2.69 21.99
C LYS A 172 5.23 -1.27 22.27
N PRO A 173 4.86 -0.96 23.51
CA PRO A 173 4.53 0.42 23.91
C PRO A 173 5.56 1.44 23.40
N PRO A 174 5.12 2.68 23.03
CA PRO A 174 3.76 3.19 23.23
C PRO A 174 2.71 2.64 22.29
N GLN A 175 3.08 2.16 21.10
CA GLN A 175 2.13 1.64 20.09
C GLN A 175 2.91 0.80 19.06
N GLY A 176 2.20 0.04 18.22
CA GLY A 176 2.77 -0.64 17.03
C GLY A 176 3.00 0.32 15.87
N ASN A 177 3.55 -0.21 14.78
CA ASN A 177 3.77 0.47 13.50
C ASN A 177 4.56 1.78 13.59
N ASP A 178 5.80 1.67 14.01
CA ASP A 178 6.77 2.80 14.06
C ASP A 178 6.44 3.94 15.02
N ALA A 179 5.39 3.79 15.79
CA ALA A 179 4.94 4.83 16.72
C ALA A 179 6.03 5.27 17.71
N LYS A 180 6.95 4.36 18.09
CA LYS A 180 8.08 4.70 18.95
C LYS A 180 9.01 5.71 18.30
N CYS A 181 9.28 5.57 17.01
CA CYS A 181 10.10 6.52 16.23
C CYS A 181 9.37 7.85 16.10
N GLY A 182 8.10 7.85 15.74
CA GLY A 182 7.26 9.04 15.69
C GLY A 182 7.22 9.77 17.02
N PHE A 183 6.95 9.08 18.13
CA PHE A 183 6.95 9.67 19.47
C PHE A 183 8.29 10.30 19.83
N LYS A 184 9.40 9.59 19.60
CA LYS A 184 10.74 10.08 19.88
C LYS A 184 11.04 11.38 19.13
N CYS A 185 10.79 11.42 17.82
CA CYS A 185 11.00 12.61 17.01
C CYS A 185 10.08 13.77 17.42
N HIS A 186 8.78 13.52 17.57
CA HIS A 186 7.80 14.55 17.86
C HIS A 186 7.89 15.09 19.31
N SER A 187 8.54 14.37 20.22
CA SER A 187 8.82 14.85 21.58
C SER A 187 9.70 16.10 21.60
N ILE A 188 10.47 16.38 20.55
CA ILE A 188 11.27 17.60 20.39
C ILE A 188 10.37 18.84 20.45
N VAL A 189 9.15 18.73 19.91
CA VAL A 189 8.15 19.82 19.88
C VAL A 189 6.97 19.58 20.84
N LYS A 190 7.21 18.89 21.95
CA LYS A 190 6.19 18.60 22.98
C LYS A 190 5.41 19.85 23.43
N ARG A 191 6.07 21.01 23.48
CA ARG A 191 5.42 22.29 23.85
C ARG A 191 4.39 22.75 22.80
N GLN A 192 4.48 22.27 21.58
CA GLN A 192 3.53 22.52 20.50
C GLN A 192 2.56 21.34 20.33
N ASP A 193 2.27 20.65 21.44
CA ASP A 193 1.46 19.42 21.44
C ASP A 193 1.93 18.40 20.41
N TYR A 194 3.27 18.20 20.30
CA TYR A 194 3.93 17.24 19.41
C TYR A 194 3.77 17.51 17.91
N VAL A 195 3.38 18.71 17.49
CA VAL A 195 3.15 19.05 16.08
C VAL A 195 4.20 20.05 15.58
N PHE A 196 4.97 19.67 14.57
CA PHE A 196 6.03 20.51 13.99
C PHE A 196 5.50 21.68 13.16
N THR A 197 4.38 21.44 12.45
CA THR A 197 3.92 22.34 11.40
C THR A 197 2.96 23.41 11.93
N ALA A 198 3.16 24.64 11.50
CA ALA A 198 2.20 25.71 11.65
C ALA A 198 1.26 25.78 10.44
N TYR A 199 0.02 26.19 10.68
CA TYR A 199 -0.94 26.47 9.60
C TYR A 199 -0.69 27.89 9.09
N GLY A 200 -0.07 27.99 7.91
CA GLY A 200 0.31 29.23 7.31
C GLY A 200 -0.88 30.12 6.89
N LYS A 201 -0.60 31.41 6.69
CA LYS A 201 -1.58 32.33 6.07
C LYS A 201 -1.90 31.88 4.64
N ARG A 202 -3.12 32.06 4.24
CA ARG A 202 -3.67 31.73 2.92
C ARG A 202 -4.62 32.81 2.46
#